data_2e353a22282ff3594bf8d3956b147265
#
_entry.id   2e353a22282ff3594bf8d3956b147265
#
_cell.length_a   1.000
_cell.length_b   1.000
_cell.length_c   1.000
_cell.angle_alpha   90.00
_cell.angle_beta   90.00
_cell.angle_gamma   90.00
#
_symmetry.space_group_name_H-M   'P 1'
#
loop_
_entity.id
_entity.type
_entity.pdbx_description
1 polymer ?
#
loop_
_entity_poly.entity_id
_entity_poly.type
_entity_poly.pdbx_seq_one_letter_code
_entity_poly.pdbx_strand_id
1 'polypeptide(L)'
;MREPEEDEEEKSGDQAPRILGPDFLDHTACLPPNMHNDWISVLAAENNRRISDANEWNHVFHTPRSAEYIFTACTRLRLPQEVKYSALLIFDNFMVQLVSRLHESIYNSRRSDRKKYQEWNRIEATLSRQVTLRMLSAIQIASKMHSYHDSLSIQTVKLCLKTLGFAYTEESVVRSELRVLSMINWEPAYHSTPLVYIESLFKILKMKWEHVEVCNYWRYILLVLDCVFIHWNDVYKRMMANVLGPSADVVTREQMCRVQADWFLLACGVIVTASCCIDGMRTADEITNELHRLSNIPLADITDMSVAIIECIINQQGPIANISSIQI
;
A
#
# COMPACT_ATOMS: atom_id res chain seq x y z
N MET A 1 -34.83 56.47 -4.75
CA MET A 1 -34.97 55.24 -5.50
C MET A 1 -33.63 54.57 -5.43
N ARG A 2 -33.50 53.56 -4.57
CA ARG A 2 -32.32 52.67 -4.47
C ARG A 2 -32.83 51.32 -4.90
N GLU A 3 -32.21 50.75 -5.91
CA GLU A 3 -32.45 49.40 -6.36
C GLU A 3 -31.86 48.41 -5.34
N PRO A 4 -32.48 47.23 -5.10
CA PRO A 4 -31.96 46.22 -4.21
C PRO A 4 -30.89 45.41 -4.92
N GLU A 5 -29.75 45.25 -4.24
CA GLU A 5 -28.71 44.28 -4.59
C GLU A 5 -29.28 42.87 -4.42
N GLU A 6 -29.25 42.09 -5.50
CA GLU A 6 -29.57 40.66 -5.48
C GLU A 6 -28.39 39.90 -4.88
N ASP A 7 -28.61 39.30 -3.69
CA ASP A 7 -27.71 38.36 -3.08
C ASP A 7 -27.65 37.07 -3.93
N GLU A 8 -26.55 36.88 -4.65
CA GLU A 8 -26.24 35.59 -5.26
C GLU A 8 -25.89 34.55 -4.16
N GLU A 9 -26.87 33.73 -3.78
CA GLU A 9 -26.63 32.52 -3.00
C GLU A 9 -25.71 31.59 -3.81
N GLU A 10 -24.45 31.52 -3.42
CA GLU A 10 -23.53 30.46 -3.83
C GLU A 10 -24.09 29.10 -3.35
N LYS A 11 -24.68 28.37 -4.28
CA LYS A 11 -25.01 26.94 -4.10
C LYS A 11 -23.70 26.18 -3.96
N SER A 12 -23.29 25.88 -2.72
CA SER A 12 -22.28 24.89 -2.41
C SER A 12 -22.79 23.51 -2.84
N GLY A 13 -22.61 23.18 -4.11
CA GLY A 13 -22.82 21.83 -4.61
C GLY A 13 -21.83 20.90 -3.93
N ASP A 14 -22.38 19.86 -3.34
CA ASP A 14 -21.70 18.72 -2.73
C ASP A 14 -20.84 18.01 -3.81
N GLN A 15 -19.64 18.56 -4.07
CA GLN A 15 -18.71 17.94 -5.01
C GLN A 15 -18.09 16.74 -4.31
N ALA A 16 -18.41 15.55 -4.80
CA ALA A 16 -17.72 14.33 -4.44
C ALA A 16 -16.20 14.57 -4.44
N PRO A 17 -15.45 14.05 -3.46
CA PRO A 17 -14.01 14.30 -3.35
C PRO A 17 -13.33 13.90 -4.66
N ARG A 18 -12.76 14.86 -5.37
CA ARG A 18 -11.96 14.60 -6.56
C ARG A 18 -10.79 13.73 -6.12
N ILE A 19 -10.70 12.53 -6.67
CA ILE A 19 -9.48 11.72 -6.55
C ILE A 19 -8.41 12.51 -7.30
N LEU A 20 -7.57 13.22 -6.55
CA LEU A 20 -6.38 13.89 -7.07
C LEU A 20 -5.38 12.79 -7.43
N GLY A 21 -5.50 12.26 -8.64
CA GLY A 21 -4.52 11.38 -9.25
C GLY A 21 -3.38 12.18 -9.87
N PRO A 22 -2.28 11.51 -10.25
CA PRO A 22 -1.22 12.14 -11.04
C PRO A 22 -1.80 12.76 -12.30
N ASP A 23 -1.31 13.93 -12.69
CA ASP A 23 -1.70 14.53 -13.96
C ASP A 23 -1.00 13.81 -15.12
N PHE A 24 -1.68 12.80 -15.64
CA PHE A 24 -1.20 12.05 -16.80
C PHE A 24 -1.32 12.83 -18.12
N LEU A 25 -1.95 14.00 -18.12
CA LEU A 25 -2.14 14.85 -19.30
C LEU A 25 -1.09 15.96 -19.36
N ASP A 26 -0.49 16.30 -18.24
CA ASP A 26 0.57 17.30 -18.19
C ASP A 26 1.91 16.71 -18.69
N HIS A 27 2.17 16.94 -19.96
CA HIS A 27 3.42 16.53 -20.61
C HIS A 27 4.63 17.30 -20.07
N THR A 28 4.44 18.44 -19.40
CA THR A 28 5.55 19.24 -18.85
C THR A 28 6.06 18.71 -17.53
N ALA A 29 5.21 18.02 -16.77
CA ALA A 29 5.57 17.36 -15.51
C ALA A 29 6.08 15.91 -15.71
N CYS A 30 6.06 15.38 -16.93
CA CYS A 30 6.55 14.05 -17.25
C CYS A 30 8.03 14.06 -17.59
N LEU A 31 8.73 12.98 -17.26
CA LEU A 31 10.07 12.74 -17.77
C LEU A 31 10.06 12.72 -19.29
N PRO A 32 11.03 13.36 -19.97
CA PRO A 32 11.17 13.27 -21.41
C PRO A 32 11.28 11.81 -21.86
N PRO A 33 10.73 11.43 -23.02
CA PRO A 33 10.70 10.04 -23.51
C PRO A 33 12.08 9.37 -23.56
N ASN A 34 13.14 10.14 -23.82
CA ASN A 34 14.52 9.64 -23.84
C ASN A 34 15.05 9.26 -22.45
N MET A 35 14.44 9.73 -21.37
CA MET A 35 14.81 9.40 -19.98
C MET A 35 13.98 8.25 -19.38
N HIS A 36 12.95 7.76 -20.08
CA HIS A 36 12.10 6.69 -19.55
C HIS A 36 12.89 5.40 -19.29
N ASN A 37 13.79 5.02 -20.19
CA ASN A 37 14.61 3.81 -20.03
C ASN A 37 15.57 3.95 -18.83
N ASP A 38 16.14 5.13 -18.63
CA ASP A 38 17.03 5.39 -17.49
C ASP A 38 16.25 5.29 -16.19
N TRP A 39 15.06 5.87 -16.14
CA TRP A 39 14.17 5.79 -14.97
C TRP A 39 13.73 4.36 -14.65
N ILE A 40 13.31 3.59 -15.66
CA ILE A 40 12.98 2.18 -15.49
C ILE A 40 14.18 1.38 -14.99
N SER A 41 15.38 1.69 -15.47
CA SER A 41 16.62 1.04 -14.99
C SER A 41 16.91 1.34 -13.52
N VAL A 42 16.65 2.58 -13.06
CA VAL A 42 16.77 2.95 -11.64
C VAL A 42 15.75 2.17 -10.79
N LEU A 43 14.51 2.12 -11.21
CA LEU A 43 13.48 1.34 -10.52
C LEU A 43 13.81 -0.16 -10.50
N ALA A 44 14.36 -0.71 -11.60
CA ALA A 44 14.78 -2.10 -11.65
C ALA A 44 15.94 -2.39 -10.68
N ALA A 45 16.92 -1.50 -10.58
CA ALA A 45 18.01 -1.65 -9.63
C ALA A 45 17.52 -1.61 -8.17
N GLU A 46 16.60 -0.70 -7.86
CA GLU A 46 15.96 -0.62 -6.55
C GLU A 46 15.13 -1.89 -6.24
N ASN A 47 14.37 -2.38 -7.21
CA ASN A 47 13.60 -3.60 -7.09
C ASN A 47 14.48 -4.83 -6.81
N ASN A 48 15.57 -4.98 -7.55
CA ASN A 48 16.52 -6.07 -7.35
C ASN A 48 17.17 -6.02 -5.97
N ARG A 49 17.50 -4.82 -5.47
CA ARG A 49 18.01 -4.66 -4.11
C ARG A 49 16.96 -5.11 -3.09
N ARG A 50 15.69 -4.70 -3.25
CA ARG A 50 14.61 -5.10 -2.34
C ARG A 50 14.39 -6.61 -2.33
N ILE A 51 14.42 -7.25 -3.49
CA ILE A 51 14.32 -8.73 -3.59
C ILE A 51 15.50 -9.40 -2.88
N SER A 52 16.72 -8.84 -3.03
CA SER A 52 17.92 -9.38 -2.38
C SER A 52 17.90 -9.21 -0.86
N ASP A 53 17.36 -8.10 -0.36
CA ASP A 53 17.27 -7.76 1.07
C ASP A 53 16.08 -8.44 1.75
N ALA A 54 15.17 -9.04 0.97
CA ALA A 54 13.98 -9.69 1.51
C ALA A 54 14.35 -10.92 2.35
N ASN A 55 13.70 -11.01 3.50
CA ASN A 55 13.90 -12.08 4.48
C ASN A 55 12.56 -12.56 5.03
N GLU A 56 12.58 -13.64 5.82
CA GLU A 56 11.38 -14.29 6.36
C GLU A 56 10.52 -13.40 7.27
N TRP A 57 11.05 -12.27 7.75
CA TRP A 57 10.37 -11.35 8.66
C TRP A 57 9.57 -10.27 7.93
N ASN A 58 9.79 -10.06 6.63
CA ASN A 58 9.05 -9.07 5.87
C ASN A 58 7.55 -9.40 5.83
N HIS A 59 6.73 -8.36 5.85
CA HIS A 59 5.25 -8.45 5.76
C HIS A 59 4.56 -9.28 6.85
N VAL A 60 5.20 -9.47 8.04
CA VAL A 60 4.60 -10.20 9.18
C VAL A 60 3.43 -9.43 9.77
N PHE A 61 3.53 -8.10 9.86
CA PHE A 61 2.47 -7.24 10.40
C PHE A 61 1.59 -6.62 9.31
N HIS A 62 1.87 -6.92 8.04
CA HIS A 62 1.00 -6.63 6.91
C HIS A 62 -0.17 -7.63 6.89
N THR A 63 -1.11 -7.44 7.79
CA THR A 63 -2.31 -8.29 7.92
C THR A 63 -3.53 -7.59 7.33
N PRO A 64 -4.60 -8.31 6.93
CA PRO A 64 -5.83 -7.68 6.47
C PRO A 64 -6.36 -6.62 7.44
N ARG A 65 -6.33 -6.91 8.75
CA ARG A 65 -6.79 -5.98 9.80
C ARG A 65 -5.96 -4.70 9.88
N SER A 66 -4.63 -4.79 9.75
CA SER A 66 -3.76 -3.61 9.75
C SER A 66 -3.96 -2.77 8.48
N ALA A 67 -4.12 -3.42 7.33
CA ALA A 67 -4.39 -2.75 6.06
C ALA A 67 -5.75 -2.04 6.07
N GLU A 68 -6.82 -2.75 6.43
CA GLU A 68 -8.18 -2.18 6.54
C GLU A 68 -8.23 -0.99 7.51
N TYR A 69 -7.57 -1.11 8.67
CA TYR A 69 -7.54 -0.02 9.65
C TYR A 69 -6.85 1.22 9.09
N ILE A 70 -5.63 1.07 8.54
CA ILE A 70 -4.84 2.17 8.00
C ILE A 70 -5.57 2.81 6.81
N PHE A 71 -6.10 2.00 5.89
CA PHE A 71 -6.82 2.48 4.71
C PHE A 71 -8.10 3.24 5.08
N THR A 72 -8.89 2.69 6.01
CA THR A 72 -10.09 3.37 6.53
C THR A 72 -9.74 4.68 7.23
N ALA A 73 -8.67 4.70 8.04
CA ALA A 73 -8.21 5.90 8.72
C ALA A 73 -7.77 6.98 7.71
N CYS A 74 -6.96 6.62 6.70
CA CYS A 74 -6.53 7.55 5.66
C CYS A 74 -7.71 8.12 4.86
N THR A 75 -8.68 7.27 4.50
CA THR A 75 -9.89 7.70 3.78
C THR A 75 -10.73 8.68 4.61
N ARG A 76 -10.98 8.37 5.90
CA ARG A 76 -11.72 9.26 6.80
C ARG A 76 -11.03 10.57 7.07
N LEU A 77 -9.70 10.56 7.08
CA LEU A 77 -8.86 11.76 7.25
C LEU A 77 -8.63 12.50 5.92
N ARG A 78 -9.20 12.02 4.81
CA ARG A 78 -9.08 12.61 3.46
C ARG A 78 -7.62 12.79 3.02
N LEU A 79 -6.75 11.86 3.42
CA LEU A 79 -5.35 11.87 3.03
C LEU A 79 -5.17 11.39 1.59
N PRO A 80 -4.11 11.83 0.89
CA PRO A 80 -3.75 11.32 -0.43
C PRO A 80 -3.62 9.81 -0.46
N GLN A 81 -3.89 9.19 -1.62
CA GLN A 81 -3.91 7.73 -1.78
C GLN A 81 -2.56 7.07 -1.47
N GLU A 82 -1.46 7.75 -1.76
CA GLU A 82 -0.09 7.29 -1.54
C GLU A 82 0.21 7.07 -0.06
N VAL A 83 -0.41 7.87 0.81
CA VAL A 83 -0.17 7.85 2.26
C VAL A 83 -0.53 6.51 2.88
N LYS A 84 -1.61 5.86 2.43
CA LYS A 84 -2.06 4.59 3.02
C LYS A 84 -1.08 3.44 2.77
N TYR A 85 -0.49 3.37 1.56
CA TYR A 85 0.50 2.34 1.21
C TYR A 85 1.80 2.56 1.98
N SER A 86 2.31 3.80 1.97
CA SER A 86 3.50 4.18 2.75
C SER A 86 3.31 3.92 4.24
N ALA A 87 2.17 4.29 4.81
CA ALA A 87 1.88 4.10 6.22
C ALA A 87 1.87 2.63 6.63
N LEU A 88 1.31 1.75 5.79
CA LEU A 88 1.29 0.31 6.08
C LEU A 88 2.70 -0.30 6.03
N LEU A 89 3.52 0.09 5.05
CA LEU A 89 4.91 -0.36 4.95
C LEU A 89 5.77 0.15 6.12
N ILE A 90 5.61 1.42 6.53
CA ILE A 90 6.26 1.98 7.72
C ILE A 90 5.85 1.22 8.98
N PHE A 91 4.55 0.95 9.13
CA PHE A 91 4.03 0.22 10.28
C PHE A 91 4.57 -1.21 10.35
N ASP A 92 4.55 -1.96 9.24
CA ASP A 92 5.09 -3.32 9.16
C ASP A 92 6.57 -3.36 9.52
N ASN A 93 7.41 -2.54 8.87
CA ASN A 93 8.84 -2.45 9.13
C ASN A 93 9.12 -2.09 10.61
N PHE A 94 8.43 -1.08 11.14
CA PHE A 94 8.56 -0.70 12.55
C PHE A 94 8.25 -1.87 13.49
N MET A 95 7.15 -2.57 13.27
CA MET A 95 6.72 -3.66 14.14
C MET A 95 7.67 -4.85 14.07
N VAL A 96 8.16 -5.19 12.88
CA VAL A 96 9.18 -6.24 12.69
C VAL A 96 10.44 -5.90 13.48
N GLN A 97 10.99 -4.69 13.29
CA GLN A 97 12.21 -4.26 14.00
C GLN A 97 12.01 -4.22 15.52
N LEU A 98 10.86 -3.73 15.98
CA LEU A 98 10.55 -3.64 17.39
C LEU A 98 10.46 -5.02 18.03
N VAL A 99 9.71 -5.93 17.42
CA VAL A 99 9.50 -7.29 17.95
C VAL A 99 10.80 -8.09 17.93
N SER A 100 11.59 -8.00 16.85
CA SER A 100 12.90 -8.67 16.76
C SER A 100 13.84 -8.22 17.88
N ARG A 101 14.00 -6.89 18.09
CA ARG A 101 14.88 -6.37 19.16
C ARG A 101 14.40 -6.77 20.55
N LEU A 102 13.09 -6.76 20.80
CA LEU A 102 12.53 -7.18 22.08
C LEU A 102 12.73 -8.68 22.32
N HIS A 103 12.51 -9.47 21.28
CA HIS A 103 12.74 -10.93 21.34
C HIS A 103 14.21 -11.24 21.67
N GLU A 104 15.16 -10.66 20.93
CA GLU A 104 16.59 -10.82 21.17
C GLU A 104 16.97 -10.42 22.61
N SER A 105 16.47 -9.30 23.10
CA SER A 105 16.73 -8.82 24.45
C SER A 105 16.30 -9.80 25.55
N ILE A 106 15.15 -10.45 25.34
CA ILE A 106 14.60 -11.41 26.31
C ILE A 106 15.33 -12.76 26.21
N TYR A 107 15.44 -13.31 24.99
CA TYR A 107 15.92 -14.68 24.80
C TYR A 107 17.43 -14.80 24.98
N ASN A 108 18.20 -13.74 24.74
CA ASN A 108 19.63 -13.68 25.04
C ASN A 108 19.92 -13.37 26.53
N SER A 109 18.89 -13.08 27.34
CA SER A 109 19.07 -12.85 28.78
C SER A 109 19.35 -14.18 29.51
N ARG A 110 20.16 -14.12 30.61
CA ARG A 110 20.48 -15.29 31.46
C ARG A 110 19.31 -15.73 32.39
N ARG A 111 18.07 -15.40 32.04
CA ARG A 111 16.86 -15.73 32.83
C ARG A 111 16.39 -17.14 32.52
N SER A 112 15.64 -17.77 33.44
CA SER A 112 15.00 -19.05 33.18
C SER A 112 13.89 -18.92 32.12
N ASP A 113 13.64 -19.97 31.34
CA ASP A 113 12.65 -19.98 30.24
C ASP A 113 11.24 -19.58 30.71
N ARG A 114 10.83 -20.01 31.92
CA ARG A 114 9.56 -19.58 32.51
C ARG A 114 9.47 -18.05 32.71
N LYS A 115 10.57 -17.41 33.12
CA LYS A 115 10.63 -15.95 33.29
C LYS A 115 10.64 -15.24 31.93
N LYS A 116 11.36 -15.77 30.94
CA LYS A 116 11.36 -15.25 29.57
C LYS A 116 9.95 -15.26 28.97
N TYR A 117 9.25 -16.39 29.12
CA TYR A 117 7.87 -16.53 28.64
C TYR A 117 6.91 -15.54 29.34
N GLN A 118 7.00 -15.40 30.65
CA GLN A 118 6.16 -14.44 31.39
C GLN A 118 6.42 -12.99 30.97
N GLU A 119 7.69 -12.65 30.72
CA GLU A 119 8.07 -11.31 30.28
C GLU A 119 7.57 -11.05 28.85
N TRP A 120 7.70 -12.05 27.96
CA TRP A 120 7.17 -11.97 26.61
C TRP A 120 5.66 -11.73 26.59
N ASN A 121 4.88 -12.44 27.37
CA ASN A 121 3.42 -12.24 27.46
C ASN A 121 3.05 -10.81 27.94
N ARG A 122 3.84 -10.23 28.85
CA ARG A 122 3.64 -8.85 29.29
C ARG A 122 3.92 -7.83 28.16
N ILE A 123 4.98 -8.09 27.41
CA ILE A 123 5.34 -7.24 26.27
C ILE A 123 4.28 -7.34 25.19
N GLU A 124 3.85 -8.54 24.81
CA GLU A 124 2.79 -8.76 23.84
C GLU A 124 1.49 -8.02 24.22
N ALA A 125 1.05 -8.14 25.48
CA ALA A 125 -0.10 -7.40 25.98
C ALA A 125 0.10 -5.87 25.93
N THR A 126 1.33 -5.39 26.07
CA THR A 126 1.64 -3.96 25.97
C THR A 126 1.65 -3.50 24.51
N LEU A 127 2.23 -4.28 23.61
CA LEU A 127 2.24 -4.00 22.17
C LEU A 127 0.81 -3.96 21.61
N SER A 128 -0.02 -4.94 21.98
CA SER A 128 -1.43 -4.99 21.56
C SER A 128 -2.22 -3.74 21.96
N ARG A 129 -1.96 -3.19 23.16
CA ARG A 129 -2.59 -1.93 23.61
C ARG A 129 -2.10 -0.69 22.87
N GLN A 130 -0.88 -0.73 22.34
CA GLN A 130 -0.25 0.40 21.66
C GLN A 130 -0.37 0.35 20.14
N VAL A 131 -0.88 -0.74 19.56
CA VAL A 131 -0.90 -0.95 18.11
C VAL A 131 -1.60 0.18 17.37
N THR A 132 -2.74 0.63 17.85
CA THR A 132 -3.49 1.75 17.27
C THR A 132 -2.69 3.06 17.25
N LEU A 133 -2.00 3.37 18.35
CA LEU A 133 -1.12 4.54 18.41
C LEU A 133 0.01 4.41 17.37
N ARG A 134 0.59 3.22 17.20
CA ARG A 134 1.67 2.99 16.23
C ARG A 134 1.20 3.12 14.78
N MET A 135 0.01 2.60 14.46
CA MET A 135 -0.60 2.78 13.14
C MET A 135 -0.84 4.26 12.83
N LEU A 136 -1.40 5.02 13.77
CA LEU A 136 -1.61 6.47 13.59
C LEU A 136 -0.29 7.25 13.50
N SER A 137 0.76 6.84 14.22
CA SER A 137 2.09 7.41 14.06
C SER A 137 2.68 7.13 12.68
N ALA A 138 2.49 5.93 12.13
CA ALA A 138 2.92 5.59 10.77
C ALA A 138 2.16 6.42 9.72
N ILE A 139 0.85 6.60 9.87
CA ILE A 139 0.04 7.48 9.01
C ILE A 139 0.53 8.92 9.09
N GLN A 140 0.83 9.42 10.30
CA GLN A 140 1.35 10.78 10.50
C GLN A 140 2.70 10.98 9.79
N ILE A 141 3.63 10.03 9.92
CA ILE A 141 4.93 10.07 9.25
C ILE A 141 4.72 10.05 7.73
N ALA A 142 3.93 9.11 7.21
CA ALA A 142 3.66 8.99 5.79
C ALA A 142 3.02 10.27 5.21
N SER A 143 2.07 10.89 5.94
CA SER A 143 1.45 12.14 5.50
C SER A 143 2.44 13.31 5.42
N LYS A 144 3.37 13.41 6.39
CA LYS A 144 4.44 14.44 6.39
C LYS A 144 5.42 14.25 5.23
N MET A 145 5.68 13.02 4.86
CA MET A 145 6.56 12.70 3.71
C MET A 145 5.93 13.05 2.39
N HIS A 146 4.61 12.84 2.27
CA HIS A 146 3.88 13.14 1.04
C HIS A 146 3.68 14.64 0.86
N SER A 147 3.21 15.34 1.88
CA SER A 147 3.01 16.80 1.86
C SER A 147 3.18 17.40 3.25
N TYR A 148 4.10 18.34 3.39
CA TYR A 148 4.28 19.03 4.66
C TYR A 148 3.05 19.88 5.04
N HIS A 149 2.42 20.54 4.05
CA HIS A 149 1.29 21.44 4.28
C HIS A 149 -0.01 20.69 4.63
N ASP A 150 -0.24 19.53 4.01
CA ASP A 150 -1.45 18.73 4.21
C ASP A 150 -1.21 17.57 5.20
N SER A 151 -0.14 17.66 5.98
CA SER A 151 0.24 16.60 6.90
C SER A 151 -0.68 16.54 8.11
N LEU A 152 -0.82 15.32 8.64
CA LEU A 152 -1.63 15.05 9.82
C LEU A 152 -1.01 15.70 11.08
N SER A 153 -1.74 16.63 11.69
CA SER A 153 -1.27 17.32 12.90
C SER A 153 -1.33 16.43 14.14
N ILE A 154 -0.51 16.74 15.15
CA ILE A 154 -0.52 16.03 16.45
C ILE A 154 -1.92 16.11 17.10
N GLN A 155 -2.59 17.28 17.00
CA GLN A 155 -3.92 17.49 17.54
C GLN A 155 -4.96 16.58 16.87
N THR A 156 -4.86 16.41 15.55
CA THR A 156 -5.74 15.51 14.80
C THR A 156 -5.52 14.05 15.21
N VAL A 157 -4.26 13.60 15.32
CA VAL A 157 -3.94 12.25 15.84
C VAL A 157 -4.50 12.03 17.23
N LYS A 158 -4.33 13.00 18.14
CA LYS A 158 -4.86 12.95 19.51
C LYS A 158 -6.40 12.88 19.51
N LEU A 159 -7.06 13.66 18.64
CA LEU A 159 -8.52 13.59 18.49
C LEU A 159 -8.97 12.22 17.99
N CYS A 160 -8.31 11.66 16.97
CA CYS A 160 -8.59 10.31 16.50
C CYS A 160 -8.46 9.26 17.62
N LEU A 161 -7.38 9.32 18.40
CA LEU A 161 -7.19 8.43 19.54
C LEU A 161 -8.30 8.58 20.58
N LYS A 162 -8.70 9.81 20.89
CA LYS A 162 -9.78 10.10 21.84
C LYS A 162 -11.12 9.55 21.36
N THR A 163 -11.45 9.69 20.08
CA THR A 163 -12.70 9.12 19.51
C THR A 163 -12.73 7.60 19.53
N LEU A 164 -11.56 6.96 19.53
CA LEU A 164 -11.39 5.51 19.69
C LEU A 164 -11.32 5.05 21.15
N GLY A 165 -11.51 5.97 22.11
CA GLY A 165 -11.50 5.66 23.54
C GLY A 165 -10.11 5.63 24.20
N PHE A 166 -9.06 6.10 23.50
CA PHE A 166 -7.70 6.13 24.03
C PHE A 166 -7.32 7.53 24.56
N ALA A 167 -6.90 7.61 25.80
CA ALA A 167 -6.47 8.85 26.46
C ALA A 167 -4.94 9.01 26.38
N TYR A 168 -4.43 9.51 25.22
CA TYR A 168 -3.01 9.84 25.06
C TYR A 168 -2.77 11.35 25.17
N THR A 169 -1.65 11.73 25.79
CA THR A 169 -1.15 13.11 25.79
C THR A 169 -0.43 13.45 24.48
N GLU A 170 -0.28 14.72 24.17
CA GLU A 170 0.49 15.15 22.99
C GLU A 170 1.94 14.66 23.04
N GLU A 171 2.58 14.73 24.22
CA GLU A 171 3.91 14.16 24.42
C GLU A 171 3.99 12.66 24.11
N SER A 172 2.93 11.91 24.42
CA SER A 172 2.87 10.47 24.11
C SER A 172 2.78 10.22 22.62
N VAL A 173 2.05 11.07 21.87
CA VAL A 173 1.97 11.01 20.42
C VAL A 173 3.32 11.35 19.79
N VAL A 174 3.96 12.44 20.20
CA VAL A 174 5.31 12.84 19.74
C VAL A 174 6.33 11.75 20.02
N ARG A 175 6.35 11.22 21.25
CA ARG A 175 7.25 10.11 21.61
C ARG A 175 7.00 8.86 20.79
N SER A 176 5.76 8.61 20.41
CA SER A 176 5.42 7.48 19.52
C SER A 176 5.98 7.68 18.12
N GLU A 177 5.82 8.86 17.53
CA GLU A 177 6.38 9.21 16.22
C GLU A 177 7.91 9.08 16.21
N LEU A 178 8.58 9.70 17.20
CA LEU A 178 10.05 9.62 17.32
C LEU A 178 10.53 8.17 17.49
N ARG A 179 9.79 7.35 18.24
CA ARG A 179 10.13 5.94 18.42
C ARG A 179 9.98 5.15 17.12
N VAL A 180 8.95 5.43 16.33
CA VAL A 180 8.79 4.80 15.01
C VAL A 180 9.97 5.18 14.13
N LEU A 181 10.26 6.46 13.97
CA LEU A 181 11.38 6.96 13.15
C LEU A 181 12.73 6.38 13.58
N SER A 182 13.04 6.42 14.89
CA SER A 182 14.30 5.89 15.40
C SER A 182 14.45 4.38 15.18
N MET A 183 13.34 3.63 15.23
CA MET A 183 13.36 2.18 15.05
C MET A 183 13.64 1.79 13.61
N ILE A 184 13.11 2.56 12.64
CA ILE A 184 13.36 2.38 11.21
C ILE A 184 14.58 3.17 10.70
N ASN A 185 15.50 3.55 11.61
CA ASN A 185 16.75 4.27 11.31
C ASN A 185 16.56 5.60 10.58
N TRP A 186 15.43 6.29 10.78
CA TRP A 186 15.09 7.55 10.11
C TRP A 186 14.94 7.42 8.58
N GLU A 187 14.69 6.23 8.09
CA GLU A 187 14.52 5.92 6.67
C GLU A 187 13.08 5.49 6.34
N PRO A 188 12.06 6.35 6.55
CA PRO A 188 10.67 5.98 6.30
C PRO A 188 10.36 5.80 4.81
N ALA A 189 11.15 6.44 3.94
CA ALA A 189 11.04 6.37 2.48
C ALA A 189 12.15 5.52 1.85
N TYR A 190 12.78 4.66 2.62
CA TYR A 190 13.88 3.81 2.12
C TYR A 190 13.48 3.01 0.88
N HIS A 191 12.18 2.79 0.71
CA HIS A 191 11.63 2.14 -0.47
C HIS A 191 10.45 2.97 -1.00
N SER A 192 10.46 3.29 -2.27
CA SER A 192 9.28 3.72 -3.00
C SER A 192 8.15 2.70 -2.77
N THR A 193 6.91 3.09 -2.91
CA THR A 193 5.78 2.16 -2.83
C THR A 193 5.55 1.48 -4.19
N PRO A 194 4.84 0.34 -4.27
CA PRO A 194 4.43 -0.24 -5.54
C PRO A 194 3.71 0.74 -6.46
N LEU A 195 3.05 1.75 -5.89
CA LEU A 195 2.34 2.77 -6.66
C LEU A 195 3.27 3.58 -7.57
N VAL A 196 4.52 3.84 -7.16
CA VAL A 196 5.51 4.55 -7.98
C VAL A 196 5.87 3.74 -9.23
N TYR A 197 5.98 2.42 -9.10
CA TYR A 197 6.21 1.51 -10.23
C TYR A 197 5.03 1.50 -11.18
N ILE A 198 3.81 1.40 -10.64
CA ILE A 198 2.56 1.43 -11.41
C ILE A 198 2.44 2.75 -12.17
N GLU A 199 2.62 3.88 -11.49
CA GLU A 199 2.53 5.21 -12.09
C GLU A 199 3.54 5.38 -13.22
N SER A 200 4.79 4.96 -12.99
CA SER A 200 5.87 5.07 -13.99
C SER A 200 5.57 4.23 -15.24
N LEU A 201 5.16 2.98 -15.06
CA LEU A 201 4.78 2.11 -16.18
C LEU A 201 3.54 2.64 -16.91
N PHE A 202 2.52 3.05 -16.17
CA PHE A 202 1.27 3.54 -16.75
C PHE A 202 1.46 4.84 -17.52
N LYS A 203 2.34 5.75 -17.07
CA LYS A 203 2.71 6.96 -17.83
C LYS A 203 3.32 6.61 -19.20
N ILE A 204 4.20 5.61 -19.25
CA ILE A 204 4.83 5.17 -20.51
C ILE A 204 3.81 4.49 -21.42
N LEU A 205 2.97 3.61 -20.87
CA LEU A 205 1.91 2.92 -21.60
C LEU A 205 0.95 3.90 -22.26
N LYS A 206 0.49 4.91 -21.51
CA LYS A 206 -0.44 5.92 -22.03
C LYS A 206 0.09 6.66 -23.26
N MET A 207 1.39 6.91 -23.33
CA MET A 207 1.98 7.59 -24.49
C MET A 207 1.80 6.82 -25.79
N LYS A 208 1.58 5.50 -25.72
CA LYS A 208 1.32 4.64 -26.87
C LYS A 208 -0.17 4.46 -27.17
N TRP A 209 -1.03 4.55 -26.16
CA TRP A 209 -2.46 4.31 -26.27
C TRP A 209 -3.24 5.61 -26.01
N GLU A 210 -3.42 6.40 -27.08
CA GLU A 210 -4.13 7.67 -27.03
C GLU A 210 -5.62 7.52 -26.66
N HIS A 211 -6.18 6.33 -26.87
CA HIS A 211 -7.61 6.03 -26.66
C HIS A 211 -7.98 5.62 -25.23
N VAL A 212 -6.99 5.47 -24.34
CA VAL A 212 -7.23 5.04 -22.96
C VAL A 212 -7.81 6.19 -22.15
N GLU A 213 -8.99 5.99 -21.56
CA GLU A 213 -9.58 6.90 -20.60
C GLU A 213 -8.82 6.83 -19.26
N VAL A 214 -7.80 7.66 -19.15
CA VAL A 214 -6.77 7.61 -18.10
C VAL A 214 -7.36 7.66 -16.69
N CYS A 215 -8.37 8.52 -16.47
CA CYS A 215 -8.99 8.66 -15.15
C CYS A 215 -9.69 7.38 -14.71
N ASN A 216 -10.34 6.69 -15.65
CA ASN A 216 -11.03 5.44 -15.37
C ASN A 216 -10.02 4.33 -15.07
N TYR A 217 -9.00 4.17 -15.91
CA TYR A 217 -7.92 3.20 -15.68
C TYR A 217 -7.23 3.42 -14.33
N TRP A 218 -6.87 4.65 -14.01
CA TRP A 218 -6.22 4.97 -12.75
C TRP A 218 -7.08 4.60 -11.53
N ARG A 219 -8.38 4.88 -11.63
CA ARG A 219 -9.33 4.48 -10.59
C ARG A 219 -9.35 2.97 -10.36
N TYR A 220 -9.42 2.17 -11.44
CA TYR A 220 -9.40 0.71 -11.33
C TYR A 220 -8.06 0.19 -10.84
N ILE A 221 -6.96 0.75 -11.29
CA ILE A 221 -5.61 0.44 -10.79
C ILE A 221 -5.55 0.61 -9.27
N LEU A 222 -6.03 1.73 -8.74
CA LEU A 222 -6.05 1.97 -7.30
C LEU A 222 -6.95 0.97 -6.55
N LEU A 223 -8.12 0.63 -7.09
CA LEU A 223 -9.01 -0.36 -6.49
C LEU A 223 -8.37 -1.76 -6.46
N VAL A 224 -7.73 -2.16 -7.54
CA VAL A 224 -7.00 -3.44 -7.63
C VAL A 224 -5.85 -3.46 -6.63
N LEU A 225 -5.06 -2.38 -6.56
CA LEU A 225 -3.95 -2.27 -5.62
C LEU A 225 -4.43 -2.32 -4.16
N ASP A 226 -5.54 -1.65 -3.85
CA ASP A 226 -6.16 -1.72 -2.52
C ASP A 226 -6.54 -3.15 -2.15
N CYS A 227 -7.17 -3.86 -3.09
CA CYS A 227 -7.51 -5.27 -2.89
C CYS A 227 -6.27 -6.13 -2.61
N VAL A 228 -5.20 -5.94 -3.40
CA VAL A 228 -3.93 -6.66 -3.20
C VAL A 228 -3.35 -6.37 -1.81
N PHE A 229 -3.31 -5.10 -1.39
CA PHE A 229 -2.77 -4.73 -0.08
C PHE A 229 -3.60 -5.29 1.09
N ILE A 230 -4.92 -5.34 0.96
CA ILE A 230 -5.79 -5.94 1.99
C ILE A 230 -5.60 -7.46 2.03
N HIS A 231 -5.49 -8.11 0.87
CA HIS A 231 -5.40 -9.57 0.74
C HIS A 231 -3.99 -10.06 0.37
N TRP A 232 -2.96 -9.33 0.81
CA TRP A 232 -1.56 -9.53 0.43
C TRP A 232 -1.12 -10.98 0.39
N ASN A 233 -1.24 -11.68 1.51
CA ASN A 233 -0.80 -13.06 1.59
C ASN A 233 -1.63 -14.04 0.74
N ASP A 234 -2.91 -13.76 0.54
CA ASP A 234 -3.80 -14.63 -0.23
C ASP A 234 -3.50 -14.54 -1.73
N VAL A 235 -3.23 -13.34 -2.24
CA VAL A 235 -2.83 -13.11 -3.65
C VAL A 235 -1.54 -13.89 -3.94
N TYR A 236 -0.50 -13.72 -3.12
CA TYR A 236 0.78 -14.38 -3.38
C TYR A 236 0.75 -15.91 -3.16
N LYS A 237 -0.06 -16.39 -2.21
CA LYS A 237 -0.29 -17.85 -2.07
C LYS A 237 -0.97 -18.43 -3.31
N ARG A 238 -1.96 -17.74 -3.88
CA ARG A 238 -2.61 -18.16 -5.13
C ARG A 238 -1.63 -18.16 -6.30
N MET A 239 -0.87 -17.08 -6.45
CA MET A 239 0.17 -17.00 -7.47
C MET A 239 1.13 -18.19 -7.38
N MET A 240 1.65 -18.51 -6.18
CA MET A 240 2.54 -19.64 -5.99
C MET A 240 1.85 -20.97 -6.28
N ALA A 241 0.58 -21.11 -5.91
CA ALA A 241 -0.18 -22.33 -6.22
C ALA A 241 -0.41 -22.50 -7.74
N ASN A 242 -0.65 -21.41 -8.46
CA ASN A 242 -0.83 -21.42 -9.91
C ASN A 242 0.48 -21.81 -10.63
N VAL A 243 1.62 -21.23 -10.19
CA VAL A 243 2.93 -21.47 -10.82
C VAL A 243 3.49 -22.85 -10.48
N LEU A 244 3.41 -23.28 -9.22
CA LEU A 244 4.10 -24.47 -8.72
C LEU A 244 3.18 -25.68 -8.52
N GLY A 245 1.87 -25.50 -8.61
CA GLY A 245 0.89 -26.56 -8.36
C GLY A 245 1.10 -27.23 -7.00
N PRO A 246 1.18 -28.58 -6.95
CA PRO A 246 1.39 -29.31 -5.69
C PRO A 246 2.70 -28.98 -4.97
N SER A 247 3.67 -28.42 -5.66
CA SER A 247 4.97 -28.02 -5.06
C SER A 247 4.91 -26.70 -4.31
N ALA A 248 3.79 -25.99 -4.33
CA ALA A 248 3.61 -24.72 -3.62
C ALA A 248 3.77 -24.86 -2.09
N ASP A 249 3.42 -26.03 -1.53
CA ASP A 249 3.56 -26.31 -0.09
C ASP A 249 5.02 -26.40 0.39
N VAL A 250 5.98 -26.54 -0.52
CA VAL A 250 7.42 -26.63 -0.21
C VAL A 250 8.08 -25.24 -0.20
N VAL A 251 7.38 -24.19 -0.62
CA VAL A 251 7.93 -22.84 -0.68
C VAL A 251 8.23 -22.32 0.73
N THR A 252 9.49 -21.94 0.95
CA THR A 252 9.89 -21.36 2.23
C THR A 252 9.32 -19.96 2.42
N ARG A 253 9.20 -19.51 3.67
CA ARG A 253 8.75 -18.13 3.98
C ARG A 253 9.65 -17.09 3.32
N GLU A 254 10.96 -17.31 3.32
CA GLU A 254 11.93 -16.42 2.68
C GLU A 254 11.71 -16.31 1.17
N GLN A 255 11.51 -17.43 0.48
CA GLN A 255 11.20 -17.44 -0.95
C GLN A 255 9.90 -16.66 -1.25
N MET A 256 8.88 -16.86 -0.44
CA MET A 256 7.64 -16.10 -0.53
C MET A 256 7.89 -14.59 -0.38
N CYS A 257 8.67 -14.17 0.62
CA CYS A 257 8.98 -12.76 0.84
C CYS A 257 9.79 -12.14 -0.31
N ARG A 258 10.65 -12.92 -0.98
CA ARG A 258 11.37 -12.44 -2.18
C ARG A 258 10.42 -12.17 -3.34
N VAL A 259 9.42 -13.04 -3.57
CA VAL A 259 8.39 -12.80 -4.59
C VAL A 259 7.52 -11.58 -4.20
N GLN A 260 7.18 -11.46 -2.92
CA GLN A 260 6.43 -10.30 -2.39
C GLN A 260 7.21 -8.98 -2.49
N ALA A 261 8.53 -9.03 -2.55
CA ALA A 261 9.40 -7.87 -2.72
C ALA A 261 9.53 -7.41 -4.18
N ASP A 262 9.07 -8.20 -5.15
CA ASP A 262 9.08 -7.84 -6.57
C ASP A 262 7.91 -6.91 -6.91
N TRP A 263 8.15 -5.63 -6.75
CA TRP A 263 7.12 -4.61 -7.01
C TRP A 263 6.97 -4.28 -8.49
N PHE A 264 7.95 -4.62 -9.34
CA PHE A 264 7.74 -4.56 -10.77
C PHE A 264 6.73 -5.59 -11.23
N LEU A 265 6.87 -6.83 -10.79
CA LEU A 265 5.91 -7.90 -11.09
C LEU A 265 4.52 -7.52 -10.59
N LEU A 266 4.42 -7.03 -9.35
CA LEU A 266 3.16 -6.56 -8.78
C LEU A 266 2.54 -5.43 -9.62
N ALA A 267 3.33 -4.44 -10.01
CA ALA A 267 2.85 -3.31 -10.81
C ALA A 267 2.30 -3.77 -12.17
N CYS A 268 3.02 -4.67 -12.84
CA CYS A 268 2.56 -5.27 -14.10
C CYS A 268 1.23 -6.03 -13.90
N GLY A 269 1.15 -6.90 -12.89
CA GLY A 269 -0.07 -7.66 -12.60
C GLY A 269 -1.28 -6.78 -12.28
N VAL A 270 -1.09 -5.69 -11.52
CA VAL A 270 -2.16 -4.72 -11.20
C VAL A 270 -2.66 -4.00 -12.44
N ILE A 271 -1.76 -3.54 -13.32
CA ILE A 271 -2.14 -2.83 -14.57
C ILE A 271 -2.90 -3.78 -15.51
N VAL A 272 -2.42 -5.01 -15.71
CA VAL A 272 -3.08 -6.02 -16.55
C VAL A 272 -4.46 -6.37 -15.99
N THR A 273 -4.57 -6.58 -14.68
CA THR A 273 -5.85 -6.85 -14.01
C THR A 273 -6.85 -5.71 -14.22
N ALA A 274 -6.42 -4.46 -14.06
CA ALA A 274 -7.27 -3.30 -14.31
C ALA A 274 -7.74 -3.25 -15.77
N SER A 275 -6.86 -3.54 -16.73
CA SER A 275 -7.19 -3.61 -18.13
C SER A 275 -8.21 -4.72 -18.44
N CYS A 276 -8.02 -5.91 -17.87
CA CYS A 276 -9.00 -6.99 -18.00
C CYS A 276 -10.40 -6.57 -17.54
N CYS A 277 -10.48 -5.80 -16.44
CA CYS A 277 -11.75 -5.34 -15.89
C CYS A 277 -12.43 -4.26 -16.76
N ILE A 278 -11.65 -3.45 -17.50
CA ILE A 278 -12.19 -2.32 -18.28
C ILE A 278 -12.47 -2.74 -19.72
N ASP A 279 -11.49 -3.28 -20.44
CA ASP A 279 -11.52 -3.50 -21.88
C ASP A 279 -11.48 -4.99 -22.27
N GLY A 280 -11.39 -5.88 -21.28
CA GLY A 280 -11.37 -7.32 -21.47
C GLY A 280 -9.99 -7.89 -21.89
N MET A 281 -9.98 -9.19 -22.17
CA MET A 281 -8.73 -9.97 -22.32
C MET A 281 -7.85 -9.52 -23.49
N ARG A 282 -8.45 -9.11 -24.62
CA ARG A 282 -7.65 -8.74 -25.80
C ARG A 282 -6.73 -7.55 -25.54
N THR A 283 -7.26 -6.49 -24.93
CA THR A 283 -6.47 -5.30 -24.57
C THR A 283 -5.46 -5.63 -23.47
N ALA A 284 -5.84 -6.50 -22.54
CA ALA A 284 -4.94 -6.98 -21.50
C ALA A 284 -3.74 -7.74 -22.08
N ASP A 285 -3.92 -8.56 -23.11
CA ASP A 285 -2.82 -9.28 -23.79
C ASP A 285 -1.85 -8.29 -24.47
N GLU A 286 -2.38 -7.25 -25.13
CA GLU A 286 -1.57 -6.22 -25.77
C GLU A 286 -0.75 -5.44 -24.71
N ILE A 287 -1.37 -5.09 -23.59
CA ILE A 287 -0.72 -4.43 -22.44
C ILE A 287 0.34 -5.33 -21.81
N THR A 288 0.06 -6.63 -21.65
CA THR A 288 1.01 -7.59 -21.08
C THR A 288 2.28 -7.69 -21.94
N ASN A 289 2.13 -7.74 -23.25
CA ASN A 289 3.26 -7.75 -24.18
C ASN A 289 4.12 -6.47 -24.06
N GLU A 290 3.48 -5.31 -23.93
CA GLU A 290 4.22 -4.06 -23.76
C GLU A 290 4.89 -3.96 -22.39
N LEU A 291 4.24 -4.39 -21.32
CA LEU A 291 4.83 -4.44 -19.99
C LEU A 291 6.03 -5.39 -19.95
N HIS A 292 5.93 -6.55 -20.59
CA HIS A 292 7.08 -7.45 -20.76
C HIS A 292 8.26 -6.74 -21.44
N ARG A 293 7.99 -6.00 -22.53
CA ARG A 293 9.02 -5.25 -23.24
C ARG A 293 9.68 -4.17 -22.39
N LEU A 294 8.89 -3.50 -21.52
CA LEU A 294 9.38 -2.41 -20.67
C LEU A 294 10.13 -2.92 -19.43
N SER A 295 9.61 -3.95 -18.76
CA SER A 295 10.12 -4.45 -17.48
C SER A 295 11.09 -5.62 -17.62
N ASN A 296 11.12 -6.28 -18.78
CA ASN A 296 11.83 -7.54 -19.01
C ASN A 296 11.38 -8.70 -18.10
N ILE A 297 10.19 -8.59 -17.48
CA ILE A 297 9.57 -9.67 -16.71
C ILE A 297 8.95 -10.68 -17.70
N PRO A 298 9.11 -12.00 -17.48
CA PRO A 298 8.48 -13.00 -18.35
C PRO A 298 6.97 -12.83 -18.46
N LEU A 299 6.41 -13.01 -19.66
CA LEU A 299 4.97 -12.92 -19.92
C LEU A 299 4.15 -13.83 -19.00
N ALA A 300 4.66 -15.06 -18.78
CA ALA A 300 4.02 -16.03 -17.89
C ALA A 300 3.87 -15.47 -16.47
N ASP A 301 4.92 -14.89 -15.91
CA ASP A 301 4.92 -14.37 -14.54
C ASP A 301 3.93 -13.20 -14.39
N ILE A 302 3.84 -12.30 -15.39
CA ILE A 302 2.88 -11.20 -15.40
C ILE A 302 1.45 -11.74 -15.45
N THR A 303 1.21 -12.75 -16.29
CA THR A 303 -0.10 -13.39 -16.45
C THR A 303 -0.50 -14.11 -15.14
N ASP A 304 0.41 -14.89 -14.55
CA ASP A 304 0.16 -15.62 -13.31
C ASP A 304 -0.17 -14.68 -12.15
N MET A 305 0.53 -13.53 -12.04
CA MET A 305 0.22 -12.50 -11.06
C MET A 305 -1.17 -11.90 -11.31
N SER A 306 -1.50 -11.56 -12.55
CA SER A 306 -2.81 -11.00 -12.90
C SER A 306 -3.94 -11.99 -12.59
N VAL A 307 -3.79 -13.26 -12.96
CA VAL A 307 -4.76 -14.33 -12.66
C VAL A 307 -4.95 -14.49 -11.16
N ALA A 308 -3.87 -14.53 -10.39
CA ALA A 308 -3.94 -14.64 -8.93
C ALA A 308 -4.70 -13.46 -8.29
N ILE A 309 -4.51 -12.25 -8.80
CA ILE A 309 -5.25 -11.06 -8.34
C ILE A 309 -6.73 -11.19 -8.70
N ILE A 310 -7.08 -11.55 -9.94
CA ILE A 310 -8.45 -11.73 -10.40
C ILE A 310 -9.16 -12.81 -9.58
N GLU A 311 -8.53 -13.95 -9.35
CA GLU A 311 -9.08 -15.03 -8.52
C GLU A 311 -9.32 -14.58 -7.09
N CYS A 312 -8.41 -13.76 -6.53
CA CYS A 312 -8.59 -13.18 -5.20
C CYS A 312 -9.84 -12.27 -5.17
N ILE A 313 -10.01 -11.40 -6.16
CA ILE A 313 -11.16 -10.49 -6.27
C ILE A 313 -12.47 -11.28 -6.39
N ILE A 314 -12.52 -12.30 -7.27
CA ILE A 314 -13.72 -13.11 -7.49
C ILE A 314 -14.10 -13.89 -6.23
N ASN A 315 -13.15 -14.46 -5.52
CA ASN A 315 -13.41 -15.25 -4.33
C ASN A 315 -13.84 -14.42 -3.11
N GLN A 316 -13.54 -13.11 -3.09
CA GLN A 316 -14.07 -12.19 -2.09
C GLN A 316 -15.54 -11.83 -2.34
N GLN A 317 -16.01 -11.94 -3.58
CA GLN A 317 -17.42 -11.88 -3.92
C GLN A 317 -18.04 -13.26 -3.60
N GLY A 318 -18.18 -13.59 -2.31
CA GLY A 318 -19.04 -14.70 -1.89
C GLY A 318 -20.42 -14.57 -2.59
N PRO A 319 -21.25 -15.61 -2.69
CA PRO A 319 -22.48 -15.60 -3.49
C PRO A 319 -23.23 -14.30 -3.22
N ILE A 320 -23.51 -13.55 -4.28
CA ILE A 320 -24.15 -12.23 -4.28
C ILE A 320 -25.55 -12.36 -3.64
N ALA A 321 -25.57 -12.47 -2.35
CA ALA A 321 -26.76 -12.39 -1.52
C ALA A 321 -26.51 -11.25 -0.53
N ASN A 322 -27.17 -10.09 -0.81
CA ASN A 322 -27.29 -8.92 0.05
C ASN A 322 -26.34 -7.73 -0.15
N ILE A 323 -26.28 -7.18 -1.37
CA ILE A 323 -25.87 -5.76 -1.56
C ILE A 323 -27.11 -4.84 -1.67
N SER A 324 -28.26 -5.21 -1.12
CA SER A 324 -29.44 -4.34 -1.07
C SER A 324 -29.67 -3.65 0.28
N SER A 325 -28.70 -3.66 1.20
CA SER A 325 -28.89 -3.09 2.54
C SER A 325 -27.75 -2.16 3.01
N ILE A 326 -26.98 -1.58 2.11
CA ILE A 326 -26.16 -0.41 2.46
C ILE A 326 -26.81 0.81 1.80
N GLN A 327 -27.91 1.24 2.38
CA GLN A 327 -28.35 2.63 2.30
C GLN A 327 -27.46 3.46 3.22
N ILE A 328 -26.93 4.53 2.65
CA ILE A 328 -26.07 5.61 3.09
C ILE A 328 -26.43 6.17 4.47
#